data_35bca7c1e851e73f1ac2e0b0d8ba72c5
#
_entry.id   35bca7c1e851e73f1ac2e0b0d8ba72c5
#
_cell.length_a   1.000
_cell.length_b   1.000
_cell.length_c   1.000
_cell.angle_alpha   90.00
_cell.angle_beta   90.00
_cell.angle_gamma   90.00
#
_symmetry.space_group_name_H-M   'P 1'
#
loop_
_entity.id
_entity.type
_entity.pdbx_description
1 polymer ?
#
loop_
_entity_poly.entity_id
_entity_poly.type
_entity_poly.pdbx_seq_one_letter_code
_entity_poly.pdbx_strand_id
1 'polypeptide(L)'
;MSDVISTSFSSPARSETQLTYEDALARVMGLADFERSTHSPVHSSFHLERMGLLLERLGNPHLSIPTVHIAGTKGKGSTAAMVTAVLAAQGYKVGLYTSPHLHSAVERIRVGLETIERRDFAALVEQIWPEVEWTGRDGGYGAATTFEVLTAMAFLHFKQIDADFQVIEVGLGGRLDSTNVVSPVVCVITSISLDHVATLGNTVESIAYEKAGIVKPGVPVVLAPQPDEAMSVFREIADRRGSPLLDGDARVYWRRKSTDDAGQSFEAEGPGGRYDLWLPLLGDHQLENACTAIATLETLTAKGFEVSKDSIVRGLGAVRWPARLEVLSRDGPLLAVDGAHNPYSAERLVQAVRDYLRFQNVYLI
;
A
#
# COMPACT_ATOMS: atom_id res chain seq x y z
N MET A 1 37.76 49.52 -39.49
CA MET A 1 38.04 49.60 -38.05
C MET A 1 36.71 49.87 -37.34
N SER A 2 36.10 48.85 -36.83
CA SER A 2 34.87 48.95 -36.00
C SER A 2 34.93 47.79 -35.06
N ASP A 3 35.33 48.09 -33.82
CA ASP A 3 35.42 47.14 -32.71
C ASP A 3 34.02 46.77 -32.25
N VAL A 4 33.66 45.48 -32.36
CA VAL A 4 32.48 44.90 -31.77
C VAL A 4 32.81 44.42 -30.37
N ILE A 5 32.37 45.15 -29.38
CA ILE A 5 32.50 44.73 -27.96
C ILE A 5 31.45 43.64 -27.68
N SER A 6 31.93 42.42 -27.54
CA SER A 6 31.14 41.27 -27.10
C SER A 6 31.02 41.33 -25.57
N THR A 7 29.86 41.75 -25.06
CA THR A 7 29.52 41.62 -23.64
C THR A 7 28.94 40.24 -23.37
N SER A 8 29.74 39.34 -22.80
CA SER A 8 29.32 38.07 -22.27
C SER A 8 28.52 38.31 -20.98
N PHE A 9 27.18 38.12 -21.06
CA PHE A 9 26.33 38.01 -19.89
C PHE A 9 26.60 36.63 -19.24
N SER A 10 27.36 36.61 -18.17
CA SER A 10 27.43 35.47 -17.28
C SER A 10 26.14 35.44 -16.45
N SER A 11 25.27 34.44 -16.69
CA SER A 11 24.19 34.12 -15.79
C SER A 11 24.74 33.80 -14.40
N PRO A 12 24.18 34.36 -13.33
CA PRO A 12 24.60 33.97 -11.98
C PRO A 12 24.23 32.50 -11.75
N ALA A 13 25.23 31.69 -11.46
CA ALA A 13 25.03 30.33 -10.96
C ALA A 13 24.26 30.42 -9.65
N ARG A 14 23.00 30.00 -9.66
CA ARG A 14 22.25 29.71 -8.44
C ARG A 14 22.89 28.48 -7.80
N SER A 15 23.69 28.67 -6.79
CA SER A 15 23.99 27.64 -5.80
C SER A 15 22.81 27.54 -4.84
N GLU A 16 21.71 26.98 -5.29
CA GLU A 16 20.68 26.49 -4.38
C GLU A 16 21.29 25.24 -3.73
N THR A 17 21.58 25.33 -2.44
CA THR A 17 21.89 24.17 -1.62
C THR A 17 20.67 23.27 -1.65
N GLN A 18 20.70 22.24 -2.49
CA GLN A 18 19.63 21.25 -2.62
C GLN A 18 19.46 20.58 -1.25
N LEU A 19 18.20 20.44 -0.79
CA LEU A 19 17.88 19.82 0.50
C LEU A 19 18.47 18.41 0.55
N THR A 20 19.20 18.07 1.62
CA THR A 20 19.69 16.70 1.80
C THR A 20 18.56 15.76 2.17
N TYR A 21 18.72 14.45 1.94
CA TYR A 21 17.74 13.45 2.37
C TYR A 21 17.53 13.48 3.88
N GLU A 22 18.59 13.63 4.64
CA GLU A 22 18.56 13.67 6.10
C GLU A 22 17.76 14.88 6.61
N ASP A 23 17.94 16.05 6.01
CA ASP A 23 17.19 17.26 6.36
C ASP A 23 15.72 17.15 5.93
N ALA A 24 15.47 16.59 4.75
CA ALA A 24 14.12 16.33 4.25
C ALA A 24 13.37 15.34 5.17
N LEU A 25 14.05 14.25 5.54
CA LEU A 25 13.50 13.26 6.46
C LEU A 25 13.20 13.88 7.84
N ALA A 26 14.15 14.66 8.37
CA ALA A 26 13.97 15.35 9.65
C ALA A 26 12.76 16.30 9.65
N ARG A 27 12.53 17.03 8.55
CA ARG A 27 11.35 17.90 8.38
C ARG A 27 10.05 17.11 8.43
N VAL A 28 9.96 16.02 7.66
CA VAL A 28 8.75 15.19 7.59
C VAL A 28 8.49 14.48 8.92
N MET A 29 9.52 13.88 9.51
CA MET A 29 9.41 13.15 10.78
C MET A 29 9.28 14.05 12.01
N GLY A 30 9.52 15.35 11.88
CA GLY A 30 9.25 16.37 12.90
C GLY A 30 7.78 16.78 13.04
N LEU A 31 6.93 16.35 12.10
CA LEU A 31 5.48 16.56 12.18
C LEU A 31 4.81 15.55 13.14
N ALA A 32 3.52 15.79 13.45
CA ALA A 32 2.75 14.85 14.27
C ALA A 32 2.68 13.46 13.59
N ASP A 33 3.16 12.44 14.30
CA ASP A 33 3.21 11.05 13.81
C ASP A 33 2.35 10.15 14.70
N PHE A 34 1.16 9.80 14.23
CA PHE A 34 0.22 8.95 14.96
C PHE A 34 0.54 7.45 14.84
N GLU A 35 1.41 7.04 13.92
CA GLU A 35 1.87 5.64 13.84
C GLU A 35 2.88 5.32 14.97
N ARG A 36 3.65 6.31 15.42
CA ARG A 36 4.66 6.18 16.49
C ARG A 36 4.16 6.63 17.86
N SER A 37 3.03 7.32 17.90
CA SER A 37 2.48 7.84 19.14
C SER A 37 1.96 6.72 20.05
N THR A 38 2.33 6.74 21.32
CA THR A 38 1.77 5.86 22.36
C THR A 38 0.33 6.25 22.74
N HIS A 39 -0.12 7.44 22.35
CA HIS A 39 -1.48 7.91 22.57
C HIS A 39 -2.31 7.67 21.31
N SER A 40 -3.42 6.97 21.47
CA SER A 40 -4.37 6.78 20.36
C SER A 40 -4.89 8.13 19.90
N PRO A 41 -4.79 8.45 18.59
CA PRO A 41 -5.36 9.68 18.07
C PRO A 41 -6.87 9.68 18.24
N VAL A 42 -7.43 10.82 18.60
CA VAL A 42 -8.89 10.99 18.68
C VAL A 42 -9.41 11.21 17.27
N HIS A 43 -10.62 10.75 16.94
CA HIS A 43 -11.23 10.97 15.61
C HIS A 43 -11.20 12.44 15.14
N SER A 44 -11.26 13.39 16.08
CA SER A 44 -11.13 14.82 15.82
C SER A 44 -9.74 15.28 15.31
N SER A 45 -8.76 14.39 15.29
CA SER A 45 -7.41 14.70 14.76
C SER A 45 -7.26 14.36 13.26
N PHE A 46 -8.24 13.63 12.68
CA PHE A 46 -8.23 13.22 11.29
C PHE A 46 -9.14 14.13 10.46
N HIS A 47 -8.55 14.86 9.52
CA HIS A 47 -9.26 15.82 8.67
C HIS A 47 -8.96 15.52 7.19
N LEU A 48 -9.89 14.81 6.51
CA LEU A 48 -9.78 14.61 5.06
C LEU A 48 -9.79 15.96 4.31
N GLU A 49 -10.45 16.95 4.85
CA GLU A 49 -10.49 18.30 4.31
C GLU A 49 -9.09 18.92 4.25
N ARG A 50 -8.25 18.70 5.29
CA ARG A 50 -6.86 19.16 5.30
C ARG A 50 -6.05 18.51 4.18
N MET A 51 -6.19 17.18 4.03
CA MET A 51 -5.53 16.45 2.95
C MET A 51 -6.03 16.90 1.57
N GLY A 52 -7.34 17.06 1.40
CA GLY A 52 -7.96 17.59 0.18
C GLY A 52 -7.41 18.96 -0.20
N LEU A 53 -7.32 19.88 0.77
CA LEU A 53 -6.79 21.24 0.56
C LEU A 53 -5.30 21.21 0.16
N LEU A 54 -4.47 20.39 0.81
CA LEU A 54 -3.06 20.22 0.45
C LEU A 54 -2.92 19.71 -0.99
N LEU A 55 -3.71 18.70 -1.37
CA LEU A 55 -3.68 18.14 -2.72
C LEU A 55 -4.22 19.10 -3.79
N GLU A 56 -5.24 19.90 -3.47
CA GLU A 56 -5.73 20.95 -4.37
C GLU A 56 -4.63 21.95 -4.72
N ARG A 57 -3.86 22.40 -3.74
CA ARG A 57 -2.74 23.30 -3.93
C ARG A 57 -1.59 22.64 -4.73
N LEU A 58 -1.46 21.32 -4.69
CA LEU A 58 -0.53 20.54 -5.52
C LEU A 58 -1.11 20.20 -6.91
N GLY A 59 -2.29 20.69 -7.27
CA GLY A 59 -2.94 20.44 -8.56
C GLY A 59 -3.60 19.06 -8.67
N ASN A 60 -4.10 18.51 -7.56
CA ASN A 60 -4.86 17.26 -7.46
C ASN A 60 -4.15 16.06 -8.12
N PRO A 61 -2.89 15.75 -7.76
CA PRO A 61 -2.11 14.72 -8.43
C PRO A 61 -2.75 13.32 -8.32
N HIS A 62 -3.52 13.07 -7.27
CA HIS A 62 -4.15 11.79 -6.94
C HIS A 62 -5.33 11.40 -7.83
N LEU A 63 -5.90 12.34 -8.62
CA LEU A 63 -7.12 12.10 -9.41
C LEU A 63 -6.85 11.65 -10.85
N SER A 64 -5.63 11.81 -11.35
CA SER A 64 -5.30 11.59 -12.75
C SER A 64 -4.88 10.15 -13.09
N ILE A 65 -4.69 9.29 -12.08
CA ILE A 65 -4.11 7.95 -12.24
C ILE A 65 -5.11 6.89 -11.76
N PRO A 66 -5.42 5.86 -12.58
CA PRO A 66 -6.21 4.72 -12.16
C PRO A 66 -5.68 4.12 -10.85
N THR A 67 -6.55 4.01 -9.83
CA THR A 67 -6.14 3.66 -8.47
C THR A 67 -6.74 2.32 -8.04
N VAL A 68 -5.89 1.44 -7.51
CA VAL A 68 -6.29 0.30 -6.67
C VAL A 68 -6.14 0.73 -5.21
N HIS A 69 -7.23 0.81 -4.46
CA HIS A 69 -7.23 1.27 -3.07
C HIS A 69 -7.46 0.10 -2.12
N ILE A 70 -6.53 -0.15 -1.21
CA ILE A 70 -6.47 -1.38 -0.41
C ILE A 70 -6.56 -1.06 1.08
N ALA A 71 -7.65 -1.50 1.72
CA ALA A 71 -7.83 -1.51 3.18
C ALA A 71 -7.83 -2.94 3.72
N GLY A 72 -7.87 -3.07 5.03
CA GLY A 72 -7.90 -4.35 5.73
C GLY A 72 -7.13 -4.30 7.04
N THR A 73 -7.20 -5.36 7.83
CA THR A 73 -6.39 -5.47 9.05
C THR A 73 -5.02 -6.06 8.71
N LYS A 74 -4.98 -7.22 8.07
CA LYS A 74 -3.75 -7.92 7.70
C LYS A 74 -3.73 -8.22 6.20
N GLY A 75 -2.54 -8.30 5.62
CA GLY A 75 -2.36 -8.65 4.21
C GLY A 75 -2.37 -7.46 3.23
N LYS A 76 -2.68 -6.23 3.66
CA LYS A 76 -2.73 -5.05 2.78
C LYS A 76 -1.47 -4.88 1.93
N GLY A 77 -0.31 -4.72 2.58
CA GLY A 77 0.97 -4.51 1.90
C GLY A 77 1.38 -5.69 1.01
N SER A 78 1.15 -6.94 1.44
CA SER A 78 1.41 -8.13 0.61
C SER A 78 0.52 -8.15 -0.65
N THR A 79 -0.78 -7.90 -0.50
CA THR A 79 -1.71 -7.81 -1.63
C THR A 79 -1.35 -6.65 -2.56
N ALA A 80 -1.00 -5.49 -2.01
CA ALA A 80 -0.55 -4.33 -2.78
C ALA A 80 0.71 -4.64 -3.59
N ALA A 81 1.70 -5.30 -2.98
CA ALA A 81 2.92 -5.71 -3.67
C ALA A 81 2.64 -6.73 -4.79
N MET A 82 1.75 -7.71 -4.56
CA MET A 82 1.36 -8.70 -5.57
C MET A 82 0.64 -8.05 -6.76
N VAL A 83 -0.33 -7.17 -6.52
CA VAL A 83 -1.03 -6.42 -7.58
C VAL A 83 -0.03 -5.58 -8.36
N THR A 84 0.86 -4.86 -7.68
CA THR A 84 1.89 -4.03 -8.30
C THR A 84 2.85 -4.87 -9.14
N ALA A 85 3.34 -6.01 -8.63
CA ALA A 85 4.26 -6.88 -9.35
C ALA A 85 3.64 -7.41 -10.66
N VAL A 86 2.36 -7.78 -10.63
CA VAL A 86 1.65 -8.26 -11.82
C VAL A 86 1.41 -7.14 -12.83
N LEU A 87 0.96 -5.97 -12.40
CA LEU A 87 0.78 -4.83 -13.30
C LEU A 87 2.11 -4.40 -13.93
N ALA A 88 3.20 -4.40 -13.15
CA ALA A 88 4.54 -4.14 -13.69
C ALA A 88 5.01 -5.22 -14.68
N ALA A 89 4.71 -6.51 -14.40
CA ALA A 89 4.99 -7.61 -15.32
C ALA A 89 4.17 -7.53 -16.62
N GLN A 90 3.01 -6.88 -16.60
CA GLN A 90 2.21 -6.56 -17.78
C GLN A 90 2.85 -5.43 -18.62
N GLY A 91 3.72 -4.62 -18.02
CA GLY A 91 4.41 -3.50 -18.69
C GLY A 91 3.93 -2.12 -18.23
N TYR A 92 3.04 -2.04 -17.24
CA TYR A 92 2.60 -0.77 -16.66
C TYR A 92 3.66 -0.17 -15.75
N LYS A 93 3.78 1.14 -15.75
CA LYS A 93 4.51 1.90 -14.75
C LYS A 93 3.58 2.11 -13.54
N VAL A 94 3.89 1.45 -12.43
CA VAL A 94 3.00 1.38 -11.27
C VAL A 94 3.61 2.11 -10.08
N GLY A 95 2.92 3.12 -9.56
CA GLY A 95 3.23 3.70 -8.26
C GLY A 95 2.66 2.81 -7.15
N LEU A 96 3.46 2.52 -6.13
CA LEU A 96 3.04 1.77 -4.94
C LEU A 96 3.29 2.60 -3.68
N TYR A 97 2.23 2.83 -2.90
CA TYR A 97 2.30 3.48 -1.59
C TYR A 97 1.90 2.50 -0.50
N THR A 98 2.78 2.31 0.49
CA THR A 98 2.57 1.37 1.61
C THR A 98 3.05 1.94 2.94
N SER A 99 2.51 1.42 4.05
CA SER A 99 2.91 1.78 5.41
C SER A 99 2.68 0.64 6.43
N PRO A 100 3.43 0.65 7.54
CA PRO A 100 4.64 1.44 7.80
C PRO A 100 5.86 0.95 7.02
N HIS A 101 6.97 1.67 7.07
CA HIS A 101 8.27 1.18 6.57
C HIS A 101 8.99 0.31 7.63
N LEU A 102 9.96 -0.50 7.19
CA LEU A 102 10.79 -1.32 8.06
C LEU A 102 12.02 -0.55 8.56
N HIS A 103 12.76 0.08 7.65
CA HIS A 103 14.02 0.76 7.94
C HIS A 103 14.04 2.21 7.50
N SER A 104 13.47 2.53 6.34
CA SER A 104 13.61 3.84 5.71
C SER A 104 12.31 4.35 5.12
N ALA A 105 12.03 5.64 5.28
CA ALA A 105 10.82 6.29 4.77
C ALA A 105 10.67 6.16 3.23
N VAL A 106 11.77 6.01 2.49
CA VAL A 106 11.72 5.78 1.02
C VAL A 106 10.99 4.49 0.64
N GLU A 107 10.91 3.51 1.55
CA GLU A 107 10.18 2.25 1.32
C GLU A 107 8.68 2.47 1.10
N ARG A 108 8.13 3.59 1.59
CA ARG A 108 6.70 3.89 1.48
C ARG A 108 6.27 4.27 0.07
N ILE A 109 7.21 4.79 -0.73
CA ILE A 109 6.96 5.27 -2.11
C ILE A 109 7.82 4.45 -3.05
N ARG A 110 7.18 3.70 -3.94
CA ARG A 110 7.87 2.80 -4.87
C ARG A 110 7.37 3.00 -6.30
N VAL A 111 8.23 2.64 -7.25
CA VAL A 111 7.85 2.46 -8.66
C VAL A 111 8.06 0.99 -9.00
N GLY A 112 6.99 0.28 -9.30
CA GLY A 112 7.00 -1.17 -9.20
C GLY A 112 7.28 -1.59 -7.75
N LEU A 113 8.29 -2.43 -7.54
CA LEU A 113 8.73 -2.82 -6.19
C LEU A 113 9.99 -2.10 -5.73
N GLU A 114 10.58 -1.24 -6.56
CA GLU A 114 11.77 -0.47 -6.23
C GLU A 114 11.43 0.81 -5.49
N THR A 115 12.18 1.11 -4.44
CA THR A 115 11.98 2.30 -3.61
C THR A 115 12.39 3.57 -4.37
N ILE A 116 11.70 4.69 -4.08
CA ILE A 116 12.12 6.01 -4.56
C ILE A 116 13.57 6.30 -4.13
N GLU A 117 14.34 6.98 -4.97
CA GLU A 117 15.69 7.40 -4.61
C GLU A 117 15.66 8.49 -3.52
N ARG A 118 16.68 8.49 -2.65
CA ARG A 118 16.80 9.50 -1.57
C ARG A 118 16.82 10.93 -2.09
N ARG A 119 17.45 11.18 -3.25
CA ARG A 119 17.46 12.51 -3.88
C ARG A 119 16.06 12.95 -4.32
N ASP A 120 15.26 12.01 -4.86
CA ASP A 120 13.91 12.32 -5.35
C ASP A 120 12.96 12.54 -4.16
N PHE A 121 13.15 11.79 -3.06
CA PHE A 121 12.47 12.05 -1.79
C PHE A 121 12.74 13.47 -1.29
N ALA A 122 14.00 13.90 -1.26
CA ALA A 122 14.39 15.26 -0.82
C ALA A 122 13.78 16.33 -1.73
N ALA A 123 13.83 16.14 -3.06
CA ALA A 123 13.24 17.06 -4.03
C ALA A 123 11.71 17.18 -3.87
N LEU A 124 11.02 16.08 -3.59
CA LEU A 124 9.58 16.11 -3.30
C LEU A 124 9.26 16.89 -2.02
N VAL A 125 10.05 16.71 -0.96
CA VAL A 125 9.88 17.48 0.28
C VAL A 125 10.10 18.97 0.01
N GLU A 126 11.13 19.34 -0.72
CA GLU A 126 11.40 20.74 -1.08
C GLU A 126 10.22 21.35 -1.86
N GLN A 127 9.70 20.61 -2.82
CA GLN A 127 8.59 21.05 -3.67
C GLN A 127 7.26 21.21 -2.90
N ILE A 128 6.92 20.27 -2.02
CA ILE A 128 5.60 20.29 -1.35
C ILE A 128 5.60 21.16 -0.09
N TRP A 129 6.77 21.46 0.49
CA TRP A 129 6.87 22.08 1.80
C TRP A 129 6.19 23.45 1.92
N PRO A 130 6.29 24.36 0.94
CA PRO A 130 5.55 25.63 0.98
C PRO A 130 4.03 25.44 1.13
N GLU A 131 3.47 24.39 0.48
CA GLU A 131 2.04 24.10 0.54
C GLU A 131 1.65 23.43 1.87
N VAL A 132 2.56 22.63 2.45
CA VAL A 132 2.40 22.07 3.80
C VAL A 132 2.33 23.17 4.86
N GLU A 133 3.26 24.13 4.80
CA GLU A 133 3.28 25.27 5.73
C GLU A 133 2.03 26.16 5.56
N TRP A 134 1.64 26.45 4.33
CA TRP A 134 0.45 27.22 4.05
C TRP A 134 -0.81 26.54 4.58
N THR A 135 -0.97 25.24 4.29
CA THR A 135 -2.11 24.43 4.77
C THR A 135 -2.21 24.46 6.29
N GLY A 136 -1.08 24.34 6.99
CA GLY A 136 -1.03 24.37 8.44
C GLY A 136 -1.37 25.74 9.04
N ARG A 137 -0.98 26.84 8.38
CA ARG A 137 -1.18 28.21 8.87
C ARG A 137 -2.53 28.77 8.48
N ASP A 138 -2.92 28.62 7.20
CA ASP A 138 -4.04 29.30 6.59
C ASP A 138 -5.22 28.39 6.22
N GLY A 139 -5.03 27.06 6.26
CA GLY A 139 -6.02 26.05 5.86
C GLY A 139 -7.17 25.83 6.84
N GLY A 140 -7.04 26.25 8.10
CA GLY A 140 -8.12 26.16 9.10
C GLY A 140 -8.27 24.78 9.78
N TYR A 141 -7.49 23.79 9.39
CA TYR A 141 -7.55 22.40 9.92
C TYR A 141 -6.31 21.99 10.74
N GLY A 142 -5.44 22.96 11.06
CA GLY A 142 -4.18 22.74 11.76
C GLY A 142 -3.07 22.17 10.88
N ALA A 143 -1.91 21.91 11.50
CA ALA A 143 -0.72 21.43 10.79
C ALA A 143 -0.93 20.02 10.21
N ALA A 144 -0.35 19.80 9.03
CA ALA A 144 -0.33 18.48 8.41
C ALA A 144 0.46 17.46 9.25
N THR A 145 0.09 16.20 9.16
CA THR A 145 0.77 15.08 9.83
C THR A 145 1.84 14.47 8.93
N THR A 146 2.77 13.73 9.54
CA THR A 146 3.77 12.93 8.81
C THR A 146 3.12 12.05 7.73
N PHE A 147 2.02 11.37 8.06
CA PHE A 147 1.34 10.48 7.13
C PHE A 147 0.69 11.23 5.96
N GLU A 148 0.06 12.38 6.21
CA GLU A 148 -0.53 13.23 5.15
C GLU A 148 0.55 13.74 4.18
N VAL A 149 1.68 14.20 4.71
CA VAL A 149 2.79 14.68 3.86
C VAL A 149 3.37 13.56 3.01
N LEU A 150 3.65 12.37 3.59
CA LEU A 150 4.15 11.22 2.84
C LEU A 150 3.15 10.73 1.79
N THR A 151 1.85 10.77 2.09
CA THR A 151 0.78 10.42 1.15
C THR A 151 0.72 11.41 -0.02
N ALA A 152 0.82 12.71 0.26
CA ALA A 152 0.84 13.75 -0.78
C ALA A 152 2.10 13.65 -1.67
N MET A 153 3.26 13.35 -1.06
CA MET A 153 4.50 13.09 -1.79
C MET A 153 4.37 11.92 -2.76
N ALA A 154 3.73 10.82 -2.31
CA ALA A 154 3.50 9.64 -3.15
C ALA A 154 2.65 10.00 -4.38
N PHE A 155 1.51 10.67 -4.19
CA PHE A 155 0.64 11.09 -5.29
C PHE A 155 1.35 12.04 -6.26
N LEU A 156 2.12 12.99 -5.73
CA LEU A 156 2.88 13.93 -6.56
C LEU A 156 3.95 13.20 -7.38
N HIS A 157 4.70 12.29 -6.76
CA HIS A 157 5.71 11.49 -7.44
C HIS A 157 5.11 10.65 -8.56
N PHE A 158 4.02 9.94 -8.29
CA PHE A 158 3.36 9.08 -9.28
C PHE A 158 2.86 9.88 -10.49
N LYS A 159 2.35 11.09 -10.27
CA LYS A 159 1.99 12.00 -11.35
C LYS A 159 3.22 12.47 -12.15
N GLN A 160 4.32 12.83 -11.48
CA GLN A 160 5.53 13.33 -12.12
C GLN A 160 6.21 12.30 -13.02
N ILE A 161 6.12 11.03 -12.67
CA ILE A 161 6.68 9.95 -13.47
C ILE A 161 5.70 9.43 -14.54
N ASP A 162 4.53 10.03 -14.69
CA ASP A 162 3.45 9.54 -15.57
C ASP A 162 3.15 8.07 -15.34
N ALA A 163 2.81 7.71 -14.08
CA ALA A 163 2.43 6.35 -13.73
C ALA A 163 1.11 5.97 -14.40
N ASP A 164 1.03 4.75 -14.93
CA ASP A 164 -0.19 4.19 -15.55
C ASP A 164 -1.21 3.75 -14.50
N PHE A 165 -0.71 3.31 -13.34
CA PHE A 165 -1.49 2.89 -12.17
C PHE A 165 -0.87 3.40 -10.88
N GLN A 166 -1.72 3.55 -9.87
CA GLN A 166 -1.27 3.66 -8.49
C GLN A 166 -1.99 2.65 -7.60
N VAL A 167 -1.22 1.91 -6.79
CA VAL A 167 -1.70 0.97 -5.79
C VAL A 167 -1.45 1.58 -4.42
N ILE A 168 -2.53 1.87 -3.70
CA ILE A 168 -2.50 2.68 -2.49
C ILE A 168 -2.99 1.85 -1.30
N GLU A 169 -2.10 1.60 -0.35
CA GLU A 169 -2.42 0.98 0.93
C GLU A 169 -2.93 2.04 1.91
N VAL A 170 -4.06 1.75 2.56
CA VAL A 170 -4.61 2.52 3.69
C VAL A 170 -3.70 2.36 4.91
N GLY A 171 -3.35 3.47 5.56
CA GLY A 171 -2.57 3.45 6.78
C GLY A 171 -3.37 2.94 7.97
N LEU A 172 -4.45 3.63 8.35
CA LEU A 172 -5.27 3.30 9.50
C LEU A 172 -6.78 3.42 9.19
N GLY A 173 -7.54 2.38 9.54
CA GLY A 173 -8.99 2.37 9.31
C GLY A 173 -9.33 2.34 7.83
N GLY A 174 -9.78 3.45 7.29
CA GLY A 174 -10.14 3.66 5.89
C GLY A 174 -10.98 4.93 5.71
N ARG A 175 -12.08 5.06 6.42
CA ARG A 175 -13.06 6.15 6.26
C ARG A 175 -12.44 7.55 6.39
N LEU A 176 -11.56 7.75 7.37
CA LEU A 176 -10.88 9.02 7.65
C LEU A 176 -9.37 8.95 7.32
N ASP A 177 -8.91 7.89 6.64
CA ASP A 177 -7.52 7.77 6.25
C ASP A 177 -7.16 8.78 5.17
N SER A 178 -5.97 9.38 5.24
CA SER A 178 -5.51 10.41 4.29
C SER A 178 -5.48 9.91 2.85
N THR A 179 -5.40 8.60 2.63
CA THR A 179 -5.47 7.99 1.29
C THR A 179 -6.90 7.98 0.72
N ASN A 180 -7.94 8.16 1.56
CA ASN A 180 -9.34 8.06 1.13
C ASN A 180 -9.86 9.25 0.30
N VAL A 181 -8.97 10.11 -0.13
CA VAL A 181 -9.21 11.20 -1.10
C VAL A 181 -9.22 10.71 -2.55
N VAL A 182 -8.77 9.49 -2.83
CA VAL A 182 -8.70 8.92 -4.18
C VAL A 182 -10.07 8.55 -4.75
N SER A 183 -10.13 8.48 -6.09
CA SER A 183 -11.26 7.92 -6.86
C SER A 183 -10.83 6.60 -7.49
N PRO A 184 -10.93 5.47 -6.77
CA PRO A 184 -10.37 4.21 -7.21
C PRO A 184 -11.20 3.57 -8.34
N VAL A 185 -10.54 2.78 -9.18
CA VAL A 185 -11.20 1.90 -10.17
C VAL A 185 -11.64 0.58 -9.54
N VAL A 186 -11.01 0.17 -8.44
CA VAL A 186 -11.38 -0.96 -7.60
C VAL A 186 -10.97 -0.71 -6.15
N CYS A 187 -11.84 -1.06 -5.22
CA CYS A 187 -11.54 -1.12 -3.79
C CYS A 187 -11.24 -2.56 -3.38
N VAL A 188 -10.25 -2.75 -2.53
CA VAL A 188 -9.85 -4.07 -2.03
C VAL A 188 -9.88 -4.04 -0.51
N ILE A 189 -10.51 -5.03 0.12
CA ILE A 189 -10.51 -5.18 1.57
C ILE A 189 -9.94 -6.56 1.90
N THR A 190 -8.74 -6.57 2.44
CA THR A 190 -8.07 -7.78 2.92
C THR A 190 -8.68 -8.25 4.24
N SER A 191 -8.19 -9.33 4.84
CA SER A 191 -8.81 -9.93 6.03
C SER A 191 -8.99 -8.93 7.19
N ILE A 192 -10.12 -9.05 7.89
CA ILE A 192 -10.47 -8.26 9.06
C ILE A 192 -10.25 -9.09 10.34
N SER A 193 -9.65 -8.47 11.33
CA SER A 193 -9.52 -8.99 12.69
C SER A 193 -9.44 -7.81 13.68
N LEU A 194 -9.48 -8.10 14.97
CA LEU A 194 -9.29 -7.07 15.99
C LEU A 194 -7.87 -6.50 15.92
N ASP A 195 -7.79 -5.20 15.66
CA ASP A 195 -6.56 -4.43 15.63
C ASP A 195 -6.88 -2.95 15.84
N HIS A 196 -5.93 -2.19 16.42
CA HIS A 196 -6.12 -0.76 16.70
C HIS A 196 -7.45 -0.46 17.42
N VAL A 197 -7.84 -1.33 18.34
CA VAL A 197 -9.16 -1.28 19.00
C VAL A 197 -9.45 0.03 19.72
N ALA A 198 -8.42 0.70 20.22
CA ALA A 198 -8.55 2.00 20.88
C ALA A 198 -9.01 3.12 19.91
N THR A 199 -8.78 2.97 18.60
CA THR A 199 -9.13 3.97 17.59
C THR A 199 -10.31 3.52 16.72
N LEU A 200 -10.36 2.23 16.34
CA LEU A 200 -11.34 1.73 15.36
C LEU A 200 -12.56 1.05 16.01
N GLY A 201 -12.55 0.92 17.33
CA GLY A 201 -13.58 0.21 18.08
C GLY A 201 -13.16 -1.22 18.44
N ASN A 202 -13.92 -1.83 19.35
CA ASN A 202 -13.58 -3.10 19.99
C ASN A 202 -14.35 -4.31 19.42
N THR A 203 -15.02 -4.15 18.29
CA THR A 203 -15.75 -5.23 17.60
C THR A 203 -15.30 -5.36 16.13
N VAL A 204 -15.48 -6.53 15.56
CA VAL A 204 -15.16 -6.80 14.14
C VAL A 204 -16.01 -5.91 13.23
N GLU A 205 -17.28 -5.69 13.57
CA GLU A 205 -18.21 -4.85 12.83
C GLU A 205 -17.76 -3.38 12.80
N SER A 206 -17.31 -2.84 13.95
CA SER A 206 -16.82 -1.46 14.00
C SER A 206 -15.57 -1.25 13.14
N ILE A 207 -14.64 -2.20 13.20
CA ILE A 207 -13.43 -2.19 12.37
C ILE A 207 -13.79 -2.35 10.87
N ALA A 208 -14.73 -3.26 10.55
CA ALA A 208 -15.22 -3.43 9.19
C ALA A 208 -15.88 -2.16 8.65
N TYR A 209 -16.68 -1.46 9.48
CA TYR A 209 -17.31 -0.19 9.11
C TYR A 209 -16.28 0.89 8.75
N GLU A 210 -15.25 1.08 9.59
CA GLU A 210 -14.19 2.06 9.31
C GLU A 210 -13.44 1.72 8.02
N LYS A 211 -13.15 0.43 7.77
CA LYS A 211 -12.45 0.01 6.54
C LYS A 211 -13.33 0.07 5.30
N ALA A 212 -14.61 -0.23 5.42
CA ALA A 212 -15.58 -0.06 4.34
C ALA A 212 -15.77 1.40 3.90
N GLY A 213 -15.27 2.35 4.69
CA GLY A 213 -15.25 3.77 4.32
C GLY A 213 -14.50 4.09 3.02
N ILE A 214 -13.65 3.19 2.53
CA ILE A 214 -12.97 3.35 1.23
C ILE A 214 -13.87 3.02 0.03
N VAL A 215 -14.97 2.32 0.23
CA VAL A 215 -15.91 1.95 -0.85
C VAL A 215 -16.51 3.22 -1.45
N LYS A 216 -16.39 3.41 -2.75
CA LYS A 216 -16.95 4.57 -3.46
C LYS A 216 -18.17 4.17 -4.29
N PRO A 217 -19.15 5.05 -4.51
CA PRO A 217 -20.36 4.73 -5.25
C PRO A 217 -20.08 4.08 -6.61
N GLY A 218 -20.67 2.92 -6.87
CA GLY A 218 -20.55 2.18 -8.13
C GLY A 218 -19.19 1.52 -8.39
N VAL A 219 -18.22 1.66 -7.48
CA VAL A 219 -16.88 1.06 -7.62
C VAL A 219 -16.90 -0.37 -7.10
N PRO A 220 -16.42 -1.37 -7.86
CA PRO A 220 -16.37 -2.76 -7.40
C PRO A 220 -15.47 -2.91 -6.18
N VAL A 221 -15.88 -3.79 -5.27
CA VAL A 221 -15.17 -4.11 -4.02
C VAL A 221 -14.78 -5.57 -4.04
N VAL A 222 -13.47 -5.84 -4.01
CA VAL A 222 -12.91 -7.18 -3.86
C VAL A 222 -12.66 -7.44 -2.37
N LEU A 223 -13.20 -8.53 -1.85
CA LEU A 223 -13.00 -8.95 -0.47
C LEU A 223 -12.10 -10.20 -0.41
N ALA A 224 -11.11 -10.19 0.47
CA ALA A 224 -10.54 -11.42 1.00
C ALA A 224 -11.57 -12.18 1.84
N PRO A 225 -11.30 -13.45 2.25
CA PRO A 225 -12.13 -14.15 3.23
C PRO A 225 -12.39 -13.32 4.49
N GLN A 226 -13.64 -13.25 4.94
CA GLN A 226 -14.08 -12.39 6.03
C GLN A 226 -14.87 -13.19 7.08
N PRO A 227 -14.80 -12.79 8.38
CA PRO A 227 -15.76 -13.21 9.38
C PRO A 227 -17.18 -12.75 9.00
N ASP A 228 -18.20 -13.52 9.39
CA ASP A 228 -19.61 -13.24 9.05
C ASP A 228 -20.08 -11.85 9.51
N GLU A 229 -19.59 -11.40 10.66
CA GLU A 229 -19.88 -10.08 11.22
C GLU A 229 -19.37 -8.96 10.31
N ALA A 230 -18.13 -9.08 9.81
CA ALA A 230 -17.55 -8.13 8.86
C ALA A 230 -18.27 -8.19 7.50
N MET A 231 -18.59 -9.40 7.04
CA MET A 231 -19.27 -9.62 5.77
C MET A 231 -20.62 -8.93 5.71
N SER A 232 -21.37 -8.96 6.82
CA SER A 232 -22.68 -8.28 6.95
C SER A 232 -22.54 -6.77 6.75
N VAL A 233 -21.52 -6.16 7.34
CA VAL A 233 -21.23 -4.72 7.20
C VAL A 233 -20.86 -4.37 5.76
N PHE A 234 -20.01 -5.18 5.11
CA PHE A 234 -19.60 -4.92 3.74
C PHE A 234 -20.75 -5.03 2.75
N ARG A 235 -21.64 -6.01 2.90
CA ARG A 235 -22.85 -6.14 2.08
C ARG A 235 -23.74 -4.91 2.21
N GLU A 236 -24.04 -4.50 3.44
CA GLU A 236 -24.89 -3.33 3.70
C GLU A 236 -24.30 -2.04 3.08
N ILE A 237 -22.99 -1.81 3.19
CA ILE A 237 -22.34 -0.61 2.64
C ILE A 237 -22.26 -0.68 1.12
N ALA A 238 -21.94 -1.85 0.55
CA ALA A 238 -21.89 -2.05 -0.89
C ALA A 238 -23.26 -1.82 -1.53
N ASP A 239 -24.32 -2.37 -0.95
CA ASP A 239 -25.71 -2.18 -1.40
C ASP A 239 -26.11 -0.70 -1.36
N ARG A 240 -25.85 -0.01 -0.25
CA ARG A 240 -26.12 1.44 -0.10
C ARG A 240 -25.37 2.29 -1.12
N ARG A 241 -24.21 1.86 -1.58
CA ARG A 241 -23.36 2.57 -2.55
C ARG A 241 -23.57 2.09 -3.99
N GLY A 242 -24.41 1.08 -4.21
CA GLY A 242 -24.58 0.46 -5.52
C GLY A 242 -23.28 -0.12 -6.06
N SER A 243 -22.41 -0.62 -5.18
CA SER A 243 -21.08 -1.13 -5.51
C SER A 243 -21.12 -2.63 -5.67
N PRO A 244 -20.69 -3.22 -6.81
CA PRO A 244 -20.57 -4.65 -6.96
C PRO A 244 -19.63 -5.24 -5.91
N LEU A 245 -20.11 -6.20 -5.12
CA LEU A 245 -19.33 -6.89 -4.11
C LEU A 245 -18.79 -8.19 -4.69
N LEU A 246 -17.46 -8.35 -4.66
CA LEU A 246 -16.75 -9.47 -5.20
C LEU A 246 -16.04 -10.18 -4.06
N ASP A 247 -16.69 -11.23 -3.56
CA ASP A 247 -16.15 -12.05 -2.48
C ASP A 247 -15.01 -12.92 -3.02
N GLY A 248 -13.80 -12.75 -2.46
CA GLY A 248 -12.58 -13.41 -2.92
C GLY A 248 -12.68 -14.94 -2.85
N ASP A 249 -13.26 -15.48 -1.77
CA ASP A 249 -13.44 -16.93 -1.60
C ASP A 249 -14.48 -17.51 -2.60
N ALA A 250 -15.50 -16.74 -2.96
CA ALA A 250 -16.47 -17.16 -3.96
C ALA A 250 -15.91 -17.07 -5.39
N ARG A 251 -14.76 -16.37 -5.57
CA ARG A 251 -14.22 -16.07 -6.91
C ARG A 251 -12.93 -16.77 -7.25
N VAL A 252 -11.98 -16.88 -6.34
CA VAL A 252 -10.68 -17.49 -6.60
C VAL A 252 -10.37 -18.50 -5.51
N TYR A 253 -10.46 -19.77 -5.87
CA TYR A 253 -10.08 -20.88 -4.99
C TYR A 253 -8.62 -21.24 -5.19
N TRP A 254 -7.95 -21.68 -4.13
CA TRP A 254 -6.58 -22.15 -4.23
C TRP A 254 -6.40 -23.55 -3.65
N ARG A 255 -5.39 -24.24 -4.19
CA ARG A 255 -4.93 -25.54 -3.70
C ARG A 255 -3.41 -25.58 -3.75
N ARG A 256 -2.77 -25.67 -2.59
CA ARG A 256 -1.32 -25.85 -2.50
C ARG A 256 -0.90 -27.17 -3.13
N LYS A 257 0.18 -27.14 -3.93
CA LYS A 257 0.79 -28.32 -4.57
C LYS A 257 2.05 -28.75 -3.83
N SER A 258 2.96 -27.83 -3.60
CA SER A 258 4.22 -28.09 -2.91
C SER A 258 4.72 -26.82 -2.22
N THR A 259 5.64 -27.01 -1.28
CA THR A 259 6.30 -25.91 -0.58
C THR A 259 7.71 -26.31 -0.20
N ASP A 260 8.60 -25.33 -0.18
CA ASP A 260 9.91 -25.38 0.44
C ASP A 260 10.20 -24.05 1.15
N ASP A 261 11.42 -23.84 1.63
CA ASP A 261 11.82 -22.61 2.32
C ASP A 261 12.08 -21.40 1.40
N ALA A 262 11.96 -21.56 0.08
CA ALA A 262 12.06 -20.49 -0.91
C ALA A 262 10.70 -19.98 -1.38
N GLY A 263 9.63 -20.79 -1.20
CA GLY A 263 8.29 -20.40 -1.63
C GLY A 263 7.32 -21.57 -1.70
N GLN A 264 6.23 -21.38 -2.43
CA GLN A 264 5.16 -22.35 -2.53
C GLN A 264 4.53 -22.39 -3.91
N SER A 265 4.27 -23.61 -4.43
CA SER A 265 3.50 -23.82 -5.65
C SER A 265 2.05 -24.10 -5.30
N PHE A 266 1.16 -23.48 -6.03
CA PHE A 266 -0.28 -23.65 -5.85
C PHE A 266 -1.03 -23.49 -7.17
N GLU A 267 -2.22 -24.01 -7.21
CA GLU A 267 -3.19 -23.84 -8.27
C GLU A 267 -4.27 -22.89 -7.77
N ALA A 268 -4.57 -21.85 -8.55
CA ALA A 268 -5.70 -20.98 -8.30
C ALA A 268 -6.71 -21.11 -9.44
N GLU A 269 -7.99 -21.02 -9.13
CA GLU A 269 -9.08 -21.08 -10.12
C GLU A 269 -10.10 -19.98 -9.83
N GLY A 270 -10.34 -19.12 -10.82
CA GLY A 270 -11.24 -17.98 -10.75
C GLY A 270 -12.00 -17.76 -12.06
N PRO A 271 -12.79 -16.70 -12.18
CA PRO A 271 -13.53 -16.35 -13.40
C PRO A 271 -12.63 -16.24 -14.64
N GLY A 272 -11.39 -15.77 -14.49
CA GLY A 272 -10.39 -15.71 -15.56
C GLY A 272 -9.81 -17.08 -15.96
N GLY A 273 -10.14 -18.15 -15.22
CA GLY A 273 -9.77 -19.53 -15.44
C GLY A 273 -8.76 -20.05 -14.40
N ARG A 274 -8.00 -21.07 -14.80
CA ARG A 274 -7.05 -21.75 -13.93
C ARG A 274 -5.64 -21.19 -14.12
N TYR A 275 -4.91 -21.07 -12.99
CA TYR A 275 -3.54 -20.58 -12.90
C TYR A 275 -2.68 -21.59 -12.17
N ASP A 276 -1.53 -21.93 -12.70
CA ASP A 276 -0.50 -22.72 -12.05
C ASP A 276 0.63 -21.78 -11.62
N LEU A 277 0.81 -21.60 -10.31
CA LEU A 277 1.49 -20.47 -9.74
C LEU A 277 2.62 -20.89 -8.80
N TRP A 278 3.66 -20.09 -8.79
CA TRP A 278 4.70 -20.06 -7.77
C TRP A 278 4.64 -18.71 -7.04
N LEU A 279 4.75 -18.74 -5.71
CA LEU A 279 4.78 -17.57 -4.86
C LEU A 279 5.97 -17.65 -3.90
N PRO A 280 6.93 -16.72 -3.94
CA PRO A 280 8.10 -16.72 -3.05
C PRO A 280 7.80 -16.10 -1.68
N LEU A 281 6.55 -16.15 -1.22
CA LEU A 281 6.10 -15.75 0.12
C LEU A 281 5.46 -16.95 0.79
N LEU A 282 5.87 -17.24 2.01
CA LEU A 282 5.46 -18.44 2.75
C LEU A 282 4.21 -18.18 3.61
N GLY A 283 3.37 -19.20 3.76
CA GLY A 283 2.17 -19.20 4.59
C GLY A 283 0.88 -19.22 3.79
N ASP A 284 -0.14 -19.95 4.30
CA ASP A 284 -1.47 -20.02 3.67
C ASP A 284 -2.12 -18.65 3.52
N HIS A 285 -1.91 -17.77 4.49
CA HIS A 285 -2.37 -16.38 4.42
C HIS A 285 -1.79 -15.61 3.22
N GLN A 286 -0.63 -15.99 2.69
CA GLN A 286 -0.08 -15.40 1.47
C GLN A 286 -0.76 -15.96 0.22
N LEU A 287 -1.26 -17.20 0.25
CA LEU A 287 -2.10 -17.75 -0.82
C LEU A 287 -3.48 -17.04 -0.85
N GLU A 288 -4.06 -16.77 0.33
CA GLU A 288 -5.28 -15.95 0.45
C GLU A 288 -5.07 -14.53 -0.12
N ASN A 289 -3.94 -13.89 0.21
CA ASN A 289 -3.57 -12.58 -0.35
C ASN A 289 -3.37 -12.65 -1.88
N ALA A 290 -2.74 -13.72 -2.39
CA ALA A 290 -2.56 -13.92 -3.83
C ALA A 290 -3.89 -14.10 -4.56
N CYS A 291 -4.83 -14.86 -3.99
CA CYS A 291 -6.18 -14.99 -4.54
C CYS A 291 -6.94 -13.65 -4.56
N THR A 292 -6.80 -12.86 -3.50
CA THR A 292 -7.36 -11.50 -3.46
C THR A 292 -6.73 -10.59 -4.52
N ALA A 293 -5.41 -10.69 -4.74
CA ALA A 293 -4.73 -9.97 -5.81
C ALA A 293 -5.18 -10.43 -7.20
N ILE A 294 -5.34 -11.74 -7.44
CA ILE A 294 -5.87 -12.28 -8.71
C ILE A 294 -7.29 -11.77 -8.96
N ALA A 295 -8.18 -11.85 -7.96
CA ALA A 295 -9.54 -11.33 -8.09
C ALA A 295 -9.57 -9.82 -8.41
N THR A 296 -8.63 -9.06 -7.83
CA THR A 296 -8.46 -7.62 -8.13
C THR A 296 -8.04 -7.42 -9.60
N LEU A 297 -7.06 -8.18 -10.08
CA LEU A 297 -6.56 -8.10 -11.45
C LEU A 297 -7.59 -8.54 -12.48
N GLU A 298 -8.35 -9.60 -12.20
CA GLU A 298 -9.48 -10.02 -13.04
C GLU A 298 -10.57 -8.94 -13.08
N THR A 299 -10.80 -8.24 -11.96
CA THR A 299 -11.72 -7.10 -11.91
C THR A 299 -11.23 -5.93 -12.76
N LEU A 300 -9.92 -5.64 -12.77
CA LEU A 300 -9.33 -4.64 -13.67
C LEU A 300 -9.51 -5.05 -15.14
N THR A 301 -9.31 -6.34 -15.45
CA THR A 301 -9.55 -6.86 -16.82
C THR A 301 -11.00 -6.68 -17.24
N ALA A 302 -11.96 -6.96 -16.36
CA ALA A 302 -13.37 -6.74 -16.62
C ALA A 302 -13.74 -5.25 -16.82
N LYS A 303 -12.92 -4.34 -16.33
CA LYS A 303 -13.03 -2.88 -16.53
C LYS A 303 -12.30 -2.39 -17.79
N GLY A 304 -11.70 -3.28 -18.56
CA GLY A 304 -11.02 -2.95 -19.83
C GLY A 304 -9.53 -2.70 -19.73
N PHE A 305 -8.91 -2.89 -18.57
CA PHE A 305 -7.45 -2.85 -18.45
C PHE A 305 -6.85 -4.19 -18.88
N GLU A 306 -5.77 -4.14 -19.60
CA GLU A 306 -5.11 -5.37 -20.07
C GLU A 306 -4.27 -6.01 -18.95
N VAL A 307 -4.64 -7.24 -18.54
CA VAL A 307 -3.85 -8.06 -17.61
C VAL A 307 -3.87 -9.49 -18.11
N SER A 308 -2.77 -9.96 -18.65
CA SER A 308 -2.64 -11.30 -19.19
C SER A 308 -2.40 -12.36 -18.10
N LYS A 309 -2.77 -13.62 -18.38
CA LYS A 309 -2.44 -14.75 -17.49
C LYS A 309 -0.94 -14.90 -17.29
N ASP A 310 -0.15 -14.65 -18.34
CA ASP A 310 1.31 -14.69 -18.26
C ASP A 310 1.87 -13.62 -17.32
N SER A 311 1.32 -12.41 -17.32
CA SER A 311 1.71 -11.37 -16.38
C SER A 311 1.35 -11.73 -14.93
N ILE A 312 0.21 -12.41 -14.69
CA ILE A 312 -0.17 -12.91 -13.37
C ILE A 312 0.86 -13.93 -12.88
N VAL A 313 1.20 -14.92 -13.71
CA VAL A 313 2.19 -15.97 -13.37
C VAL A 313 3.56 -15.34 -13.09
N ARG A 314 4.07 -14.51 -13.98
CA ARG A 314 5.39 -13.87 -13.85
C ARG A 314 5.44 -12.90 -12.66
N GLY A 315 4.44 -12.07 -12.50
CA GLY A 315 4.40 -11.06 -11.45
C GLY A 315 4.32 -11.66 -10.05
N LEU A 316 3.43 -12.65 -9.84
CA LEU A 316 3.36 -13.36 -8.56
C LEU A 316 4.64 -14.15 -8.26
N GLY A 317 5.25 -14.77 -9.28
CA GLY A 317 6.50 -15.50 -9.14
C GLY A 317 7.72 -14.61 -8.85
N ALA A 318 7.64 -13.33 -9.18
CA ALA A 318 8.72 -12.37 -8.97
C ALA A 318 8.51 -11.46 -7.74
N VAL A 319 7.37 -11.55 -7.04
CA VAL A 319 7.08 -10.67 -5.92
C VAL A 319 8.10 -10.84 -4.80
N ARG A 320 8.57 -9.73 -4.25
CA ARG A 320 9.44 -9.67 -3.07
C ARG A 320 8.85 -8.69 -2.07
N TRP A 321 8.59 -9.18 -0.87
CA TRP A 321 8.03 -8.34 0.20
C TRP A 321 8.71 -8.67 1.52
N PRO A 322 9.65 -7.83 1.96
CA PRO A 322 10.48 -8.13 3.14
C PRO A 322 9.67 -8.34 4.42
N ALA A 323 10.25 -9.07 5.36
CA ALA A 323 9.69 -9.39 6.68
C ALA A 323 8.30 -10.05 6.61
N ARG A 324 8.13 -11.02 5.69
CA ARG A 324 6.96 -11.90 5.63
C ARG A 324 7.41 -13.36 5.61
N LEU A 325 7.74 -13.89 6.80
CA LEU A 325 8.42 -15.16 7.02
C LEU A 325 9.61 -15.31 6.05
N GLU A 326 10.40 -14.24 5.98
CA GLU A 326 11.54 -14.14 5.06
C GLU A 326 12.72 -14.91 5.63
N VAL A 327 13.25 -15.86 4.87
CA VAL A 327 14.45 -16.60 5.21
C VAL A 327 15.68 -15.81 4.80
N LEU A 328 16.40 -15.24 5.78
CA LEU A 328 17.56 -14.39 5.57
C LEU A 328 18.85 -15.19 5.38
N SER A 329 18.99 -16.33 6.05
CA SER A 329 20.19 -17.19 5.97
C SER A 329 19.85 -18.65 6.12
N ARG A 330 20.61 -19.47 5.38
CA ARG A 330 20.61 -20.94 5.46
C ARG A 330 21.97 -21.49 5.83
N ASP A 331 22.97 -20.63 5.99
CA ASP A 331 24.33 -21.01 6.39
C ASP A 331 24.40 -21.08 7.92
N GLY A 332 24.31 -22.31 8.47
CA GLY A 332 24.20 -22.59 9.91
C GLY A 332 22.74 -22.71 10.35
N PRO A 333 22.35 -22.15 11.52
CA PRO A 333 20.94 -22.10 11.89
C PRO A 333 20.15 -21.26 10.90
N LEU A 334 18.98 -21.79 10.48
CA LEU A 334 18.08 -21.01 9.62
C LEU A 334 17.64 -19.74 10.35
N LEU A 335 17.88 -18.59 9.74
CA LEU A 335 17.45 -17.30 10.25
C LEU A 335 16.27 -16.80 9.41
N ALA A 336 15.13 -16.60 10.06
CA ALA A 336 13.95 -16.04 9.43
C ALA A 336 13.44 -14.80 10.19
N VAL A 337 12.80 -13.88 9.47
CA VAL A 337 12.22 -12.66 10.03
C VAL A 337 10.77 -12.51 9.57
N ASP A 338 9.91 -12.00 10.47
CA ASP A 338 8.52 -11.68 10.20
C ASP A 338 8.09 -10.41 10.91
N GLY A 339 7.14 -9.69 10.34
CA GLY A 339 6.54 -8.48 10.91
C GLY A 339 5.38 -8.72 11.88
N ALA A 340 5.18 -9.94 12.37
CA ALA A 340 4.14 -10.26 13.35
C ALA A 340 4.37 -9.50 14.66
N HIS A 341 3.36 -8.76 15.15
CA HIS A 341 3.48 -7.88 16.32
C HIS A 341 2.22 -7.85 17.20
N ASN A 342 1.24 -8.72 16.93
CA ASN A 342 0.05 -8.88 17.76
C ASN A 342 -0.37 -10.35 17.83
N PRO A 343 -1.28 -10.75 18.75
CA PRO A 343 -1.65 -12.16 18.95
C PRO A 343 -2.09 -12.87 17.67
N TYR A 344 -2.96 -12.26 16.88
CA TYR A 344 -3.46 -12.86 15.64
C TYR A 344 -2.33 -13.13 14.62
N SER A 345 -1.44 -12.16 14.40
CA SER A 345 -0.30 -12.34 13.48
C SER A 345 0.73 -13.34 14.02
N ALA A 346 0.93 -13.41 15.35
CA ALA A 346 1.79 -14.39 15.97
C ALA A 346 1.26 -15.84 15.81
N GLU A 347 -0.05 -16.05 15.94
CA GLU A 347 -0.67 -17.36 15.68
C GLU A 347 -0.47 -17.79 14.22
N ARG A 348 -0.69 -16.89 13.24
CA ARG A 348 -0.43 -17.17 11.83
C ARG A 348 1.04 -17.46 11.53
N LEU A 349 1.96 -16.73 12.18
CA LEU A 349 3.39 -16.99 12.07
C LEU A 349 3.76 -18.37 12.63
N VAL A 350 3.29 -18.73 13.81
CA VAL A 350 3.54 -20.05 14.42
C VAL A 350 3.04 -21.16 13.51
N GLN A 351 1.84 -21.00 12.95
CA GLN A 351 1.31 -21.98 12.01
C GLN A 351 2.19 -22.08 10.75
N ALA A 352 2.55 -20.93 10.16
CA ALA A 352 3.40 -20.90 8.97
C ALA A 352 4.79 -21.53 9.23
N VAL A 353 5.42 -21.23 10.39
CA VAL A 353 6.71 -21.84 10.76
C VAL A 353 6.60 -23.36 10.84
N ARG A 354 5.51 -23.88 11.45
CA ARG A 354 5.29 -25.34 11.56
C ARG A 354 5.03 -26.01 10.21
N ASP A 355 4.30 -25.36 9.34
CA ASP A 355 3.87 -25.95 8.06
C ASP A 355 4.93 -25.85 6.96
N TYR A 356 5.79 -24.83 7.04
CA TYR A 356 6.69 -24.46 5.94
C TYR A 356 8.18 -24.65 6.26
N LEU A 357 8.59 -24.60 7.52
CA LEU A 357 9.99 -24.71 7.90
C LEU A 357 10.27 -26.06 8.59
N ARG A 358 11.43 -26.65 8.31
CA ARG A 358 11.90 -27.86 8.98
C ARG A 358 12.89 -27.48 10.06
N PHE A 359 12.63 -27.86 11.30
CA PHE A 359 13.49 -27.55 12.45
C PHE A 359 13.40 -28.60 13.54
N GLN A 360 14.42 -28.67 14.38
CA GLN A 360 14.40 -29.43 15.64
C GLN A 360 14.05 -28.51 16.81
N ASN A 361 14.61 -27.31 16.83
CA ASN A 361 14.37 -26.30 17.84
C ASN A 361 14.10 -24.96 17.16
N VAL A 362 13.25 -24.12 17.76
CA VAL A 362 12.97 -22.73 17.34
C VAL A 362 13.33 -21.81 18.49
N TYR A 363 14.08 -20.76 18.18
CA TYR A 363 14.39 -19.69 19.11
C TYR A 363 13.74 -18.41 18.61
N LEU A 364 12.91 -17.78 19.44
CA LEU A 364 12.31 -16.48 19.16
C LEU A 364 13.17 -15.41 19.83
N ILE A 365 13.53 -14.39 19.08
CA ILE A 365 14.34 -13.24 19.52
C ILE A 365 13.53 -11.98 19.43
#